data_a5eee1702e2b8305bd4aa814b2530b98
#
_entry.id   a5eee1702e2b8305bd4aa814b2530b98
#
_cell.length_a   1.000
_cell.length_b   1.000
_cell.length_c   1.000
_cell.angle_alpha   90.00
_cell.angle_beta   90.00
_cell.angle_gamma   90.00
#
_symmetry.space_group_name_H-M   'P 1'
#
loop_
_entity.id
_entity.type
_entity.pdbx_description
1 polymer ?
#
loop_
_entity_poly.entity_id
_entity_poly.type
_entity_poly.pdbx_seq_one_letter_code
_entity_poly.pdbx_strand_id
1 'polypeptide(L)'
;SSSSSSSSSDSGGTTSVSPAAVTGRVTDTAPVSSDTRHLVAVKEGGLSLGLRISGGRGYGVFVDFVTLGSLADTCGLKVGDRIQTFAERDFADITHSAAGHSMLGLSGEVRISVKYSIKEYESLPKGRDTQDNFFIRCHINRPSEAKKTIQDLGMAPGDIFLVTETAPRAHDDRWKVNQVAMATGVVKDKHGFILSRKKAADMLYPGTAQVDGEGGAPTLYEPVSLLKCEQPRPVVLLGAPQAVTALRTHLLKEYDKVFCTCPVYDVIGNVDMSDRPDVLLLTNIHDSSRQTYVYRTSVGQAAEKGLHCLLDVSPRDVVTMLSSKQYPIVILLLKNKSVVSAKEEFGLSWLHTG
;
A
#
# COMPACT_ATOMS: atom_id res chain seq x y z
N SER A 1 -50.28 -65.08 8.47
CA SER A 1 -50.97 -65.51 9.70
C SER A 1 -50.29 -64.82 10.90
N SER A 2 -50.93 -63.78 11.39
CA SER A 2 -51.71 -63.77 12.63
C SER A 2 -50.78 -63.86 13.87
N SER A 3 -50.81 -63.10 14.85
CA SER A 3 -51.76 -62.24 15.52
C SER A 3 -51.16 -61.84 16.88
N SER A 4 -51.34 -60.60 17.25
CA SER A 4 -51.78 -60.06 18.55
C SER A 4 -51.36 -60.73 19.87
N SER A 5 -50.85 -59.98 20.82
CA SER A 5 -51.64 -59.33 21.89
C SER A 5 -50.73 -58.76 23.00
N SER A 6 -50.97 -57.56 23.34
CA SER A 6 -51.01 -56.84 24.61
C SER A 6 -50.46 -57.46 25.91
N SER A 7 -49.66 -56.74 26.68
CA SER A 7 -50.08 -56.33 28.05
C SER A 7 -48.99 -55.37 28.67
N SER A 8 -49.50 -54.38 29.33
CA SER A 8 -48.94 -53.30 30.11
C SER A 8 -48.23 -53.72 31.41
N SER A 9 -47.23 -52.94 31.84
CA SER A 9 -47.03 -52.40 33.21
C SER A 9 -45.73 -51.59 33.29
N ASP A 10 -45.83 -50.42 33.47
CA ASP A 10 -45.55 -49.33 34.45
C ASP A 10 -44.22 -49.37 35.20
N SER A 11 -43.67 -48.15 35.26
CA SER A 11 -42.86 -47.50 36.24
C SER A 11 -41.32 -47.34 35.96
N GLY A 12 -40.89 -46.07 36.00
CA GLY A 12 -39.57 -45.70 36.34
C GLY A 12 -38.96 -44.62 35.43
N GLY A 13 -39.30 -43.36 35.68
CA GLY A 13 -38.73 -42.22 34.98
C GLY A 13 -37.29 -41.96 35.37
N THR A 14 -36.49 -41.73 34.38
CA THR A 14 -35.27 -40.90 34.48
C THR A 14 -35.21 -40.01 33.24
N THR A 15 -35.49 -38.74 33.44
CA THR A 15 -35.39 -37.69 32.44
C THR A 15 -33.93 -37.43 32.08
N SER A 16 -33.48 -37.94 30.96
CA SER A 16 -32.25 -37.46 30.29
C SER A 16 -32.59 -36.27 29.41
N VAL A 17 -32.19 -35.10 29.82
CA VAL A 17 -32.32 -33.86 29.04
C VAL A 17 -31.26 -33.86 27.94
N SER A 18 -31.67 -34.11 26.72
CA SER A 18 -30.88 -33.81 25.52
C SER A 18 -30.78 -32.29 25.36
N PRO A 19 -29.58 -31.74 25.02
CA PRO A 19 -29.50 -30.34 24.72
C PRO A 19 -30.16 -30.06 23.36
N ALA A 20 -31.23 -29.30 23.40
CA ALA A 20 -31.91 -28.78 22.22
C ALA A 20 -30.93 -27.92 21.43
N ALA A 21 -30.75 -28.24 20.15
CA ALA A 21 -30.11 -27.41 19.16
C ALA A 21 -30.90 -26.09 19.05
N VAL A 22 -30.38 -25.03 19.61
CA VAL A 22 -30.88 -23.68 19.39
C VAL A 22 -30.45 -23.26 17.99
N THR A 23 -31.28 -23.54 17.00
CA THR A 23 -31.25 -22.86 15.71
C THR A 23 -31.74 -21.43 15.96
N GLY A 24 -30.78 -20.55 16.29
CA GLY A 24 -31.01 -19.13 16.35
C GLY A 24 -31.33 -18.63 14.95
N ARG A 25 -32.59 -18.33 14.72
CA ARG A 25 -33.06 -17.61 13.54
C ARG A 25 -32.43 -16.24 13.58
N VAL A 26 -31.42 -16.00 12.70
CA VAL A 26 -30.89 -14.68 12.44
C VAL A 26 -32.02 -13.85 11.84
N THR A 27 -32.63 -13.00 12.63
CA THR A 27 -33.51 -11.95 12.11
C THR A 27 -32.60 -10.87 11.53
N ASP A 28 -32.47 -10.93 10.23
CA ASP A 28 -31.76 -9.98 9.40
C ASP A 28 -32.57 -8.68 9.37
N THR A 29 -32.28 -7.79 10.28
CA THR A 29 -32.58 -6.36 10.16
C THR A 29 -31.28 -5.60 10.39
N ALA A 30 -30.43 -5.64 9.37
CA ALA A 30 -29.28 -4.77 9.31
C ALA A 30 -29.77 -3.32 9.14
N PRO A 31 -29.44 -2.39 10.04
CA PRO A 31 -29.61 -0.98 9.76
C PRO A 31 -28.61 -0.60 8.68
N VAL A 32 -29.09 -0.22 7.51
CA VAL A 32 -28.31 0.47 6.48
C VAL A 32 -28.06 1.88 7.00
N SER A 33 -27.21 2.02 8.01
CA SER A 33 -26.69 3.30 8.46
C SER A 33 -25.20 3.34 8.07
N SER A 34 -24.86 4.30 7.20
CA SER A 34 -23.47 4.58 6.82
C SER A 34 -22.71 5.32 7.93
N ASP A 35 -23.32 5.44 9.09
CA ASP A 35 -22.85 6.29 10.18
C ASP A 35 -21.78 5.58 11.02
N THR A 36 -20.76 6.33 11.39
CA THR A 36 -19.75 5.88 12.34
C THR A 36 -20.38 5.74 13.72
N ARG A 37 -20.16 4.59 14.35
CA ARG A 37 -20.58 4.32 15.74
C ARG A 37 -19.38 4.49 16.67
N HIS A 38 -19.62 5.16 17.80
CA HIS A 38 -18.63 5.32 18.87
C HIS A 38 -19.01 4.41 20.04
N LEU A 39 -18.13 3.49 20.33
CA LEU A 39 -18.33 2.46 21.34
C LEU A 39 -17.30 2.65 22.46
N VAL A 40 -17.66 2.24 23.66
CA VAL A 40 -16.78 2.28 24.84
C VAL A 40 -16.76 0.91 25.48
N ALA A 41 -15.58 0.36 25.69
CA ALA A 41 -15.37 -0.89 26.43
C ALA A 41 -14.46 -0.61 27.63
N VAL A 42 -14.82 -1.12 28.80
CA VAL A 42 -13.94 -1.04 29.99
C VAL A 42 -13.19 -2.36 30.12
N LYS A 43 -11.89 -2.31 29.80
CA LYS A 43 -11.03 -3.50 29.78
C LYS A 43 -10.21 -3.60 31.07
N GLU A 44 -10.37 -4.68 31.81
CA GLU A 44 -9.47 -5.01 32.91
C GLU A 44 -8.15 -5.58 32.37
N GLY A 45 -7.03 -5.28 33.05
CA GLY A 45 -5.70 -5.70 32.63
C GLY A 45 -5.62 -7.22 32.40
N GLY A 46 -5.05 -7.63 31.28
CA GLY A 46 -4.87 -9.04 30.92
C GLY A 46 -6.06 -9.75 30.27
N LEU A 47 -7.27 -9.19 30.34
CA LEU A 47 -8.44 -9.79 29.68
C LEU A 47 -8.43 -9.54 28.16
N SER A 48 -8.88 -10.55 27.41
CA SER A 48 -9.16 -10.41 25.98
C SER A 48 -10.44 -9.62 25.75
N LEU A 49 -10.50 -8.83 24.70
CA LEU A 49 -11.76 -8.20 24.27
C LEU A 49 -12.78 -9.22 23.78
N GLY A 50 -12.35 -10.43 23.41
CA GLY A 50 -13.23 -11.48 22.87
C GLY A 50 -13.61 -11.23 21.42
N LEU A 51 -12.72 -10.62 20.62
CA LEU A 51 -12.89 -10.44 19.18
C LEU A 51 -11.71 -11.02 18.40
N ARG A 52 -11.94 -11.27 17.12
CA ARG A 52 -10.90 -11.53 16.12
C ARG A 52 -11.05 -10.51 15.00
N ILE A 53 -9.93 -10.11 14.44
CA ILE A 53 -9.88 -9.17 13.32
C ILE A 53 -9.40 -9.87 12.05
N SER A 54 -9.82 -9.35 10.89
CA SER A 54 -9.32 -9.67 9.55
C SER A 54 -8.96 -8.40 8.81
N GLY A 55 -8.13 -8.53 7.79
CA GLY A 55 -7.60 -7.39 7.05
C GLY A 55 -6.48 -6.69 7.81
N GLY A 56 -6.08 -5.54 7.32
CA GLY A 56 -4.96 -4.73 7.79
C GLY A 56 -4.68 -3.62 6.79
N ARG A 57 -3.43 -3.24 6.65
CA ARG A 57 -3.01 -2.19 5.72
C ARG A 57 -3.40 -2.53 4.28
N GLY A 58 -4.03 -1.59 3.59
CA GLY A 58 -4.51 -1.74 2.21
C GLY A 58 -5.94 -2.29 2.09
N TYR A 59 -6.40 -3.08 3.05
CA TYR A 59 -7.79 -3.54 3.10
C TYR A 59 -8.64 -2.77 4.10
N GLY A 60 -8.04 -2.30 5.19
CA GLY A 60 -8.70 -1.88 6.41
C GLY A 60 -8.85 -3.05 7.39
N VAL A 61 -9.07 -2.73 8.66
CA VAL A 61 -9.21 -3.71 9.75
C VAL A 61 -10.69 -3.92 10.05
N PHE A 62 -11.15 -5.17 9.98
CA PHE A 62 -12.54 -5.54 10.21
C PHE A 62 -12.67 -6.50 11.39
N VAL A 63 -13.79 -6.40 12.08
CA VAL A 63 -14.20 -7.41 13.06
C VAL A 63 -14.66 -8.67 12.32
N ASP A 64 -13.96 -9.76 12.53
CA ASP A 64 -14.18 -11.06 11.88
C ASP A 64 -14.95 -12.04 12.76
N PHE A 65 -14.81 -11.92 14.07
CA PHE A 65 -15.51 -12.75 15.04
C PHE A 65 -15.67 -12.01 16.37
N VAL A 66 -16.82 -12.20 17.02
CA VAL A 66 -17.13 -11.68 18.36
C VAL A 66 -17.58 -12.85 19.23
N THR A 67 -16.94 -13.01 20.39
CA THR A 67 -17.34 -14.02 21.37
C THR A 67 -18.57 -13.54 22.13
N LEU A 68 -19.62 -14.33 22.15
CA LEU A 68 -20.87 -14.02 22.86
C LEU A 68 -20.60 -13.76 24.36
N GLY A 69 -21.15 -12.69 24.90
CA GLY A 69 -20.96 -12.27 26.29
C GLY A 69 -19.59 -11.67 26.61
N SER A 70 -18.72 -11.47 25.62
CA SER A 70 -17.43 -10.78 25.78
C SER A 70 -17.57 -9.27 25.86
N LEU A 71 -16.49 -8.57 26.18
CA LEU A 71 -16.44 -7.10 26.15
C LEU A 71 -16.78 -6.52 24.77
N ALA A 72 -16.33 -7.19 23.72
CA ALA A 72 -16.65 -6.80 22.34
C ALA A 72 -18.16 -6.92 22.05
N ASP A 73 -18.79 -7.99 22.51
CA ASP A 73 -20.23 -8.21 22.36
C ASP A 73 -21.04 -7.19 23.17
N THR A 74 -20.70 -7.02 24.44
CA THR A 74 -21.41 -6.10 25.35
C THR A 74 -21.28 -4.64 24.95
N CYS A 75 -20.15 -4.21 24.37
CA CYS A 75 -20.01 -2.85 23.84
C CYS A 75 -20.66 -2.66 22.47
N GLY A 76 -21.16 -3.73 21.82
CA GLY A 76 -21.93 -3.67 20.58
C GLY A 76 -21.12 -3.76 19.29
N LEU A 77 -19.91 -4.33 19.34
CA LEU A 77 -19.14 -4.69 18.14
C LEU A 77 -19.83 -5.86 17.39
N LYS A 78 -19.79 -5.80 16.08
CA LYS A 78 -20.41 -6.79 15.18
C LYS A 78 -19.45 -7.22 14.09
N VAL A 79 -19.60 -8.46 13.61
CA VAL A 79 -18.90 -8.93 12.42
C VAL A 79 -19.21 -8.02 11.22
N GLY A 80 -18.20 -7.64 10.47
CA GLY A 80 -18.30 -6.68 9.37
C GLY A 80 -18.13 -5.21 9.78
N ASP A 81 -17.92 -4.91 11.06
CA ASP A 81 -17.52 -3.57 11.48
C ASP A 81 -16.09 -3.28 11.04
N ARG A 82 -15.88 -2.22 10.28
CA ARG A 82 -14.57 -1.67 9.98
C ARG A 82 -14.14 -0.75 11.11
N ILE A 83 -13.01 -1.05 11.73
CA ILE A 83 -12.45 -0.26 12.81
C ILE A 83 -11.76 0.96 12.21
N GLN A 84 -12.19 2.16 12.61
CA GLN A 84 -11.60 3.42 12.18
C GLN A 84 -10.56 3.91 13.19
N THR A 85 -10.93 3.90 14.48
CA THR A 85 -10.01 4.24 15.57
C THR A 85 -10.18 3.25 16.72
N PHE A 86 -9.08 2.98 17.42
CA PHE A 86 -9.07 2.12 18.60
C PHE A 86 -8.12 2.71 19.63
N ALA A 87 -8.64 3.05 20.82
CA ALA A 87 -7.88 3.77 21.87
C ALA A 87 -7.15 5.00 21.31
N GLU A 88 -7.89 5.85 20.56
CA GLU A 88 -7.42 7.07 19.91
C GLU A 88 -6.39 6.87 18.79
N ARG A 89 -5.96 5.63 18.54
CA ARG A 89 -5.08 5.30 17.42
C ARG A 89 -5.88 5.14 16.13
N ASP A 90 -5.40 5.77 15.05
CA ASP A 90 -5.96 5.61 13.71
C ASP A 90 -5.66 4.21 13.14
N PHE A 91 -6.68 3.55 12.61
CA PHE A 91 -6.64 2.23 12.00
C PHE A 91 -6.76 2.26 10.47
N ALA A 92 -6.77 3.44 9.85
CA ALA A 92 -6.93 3.56 8.39
C ALA A 92 -5.77 2.91 7.61
N ASP A 93 -4.53 3.05 8.10
CA ASP A 93 -3.31 2.55 7.43
C ASP A 93 -2.44 1.68 8.36
N ILE A 94 -3.07 0.98 9.29
CA ILE A 94 -2.38 0.11 10.25
C ILE A 94 -2.21 -1.30 9.69
N THR A 95 -1.07 -1.94 9.94
CA THR A 95 -0.86 -3.34 9.57
C THR A 95 -1.64 -4.27 10.50
N HIS A 96 -1.97 -5.48 10.03
CA HIS A 96 -2.67 -6.49 10.84
C HIS A 96 -1.96 -6.77 12.16
N SER A 97 -0.64 -6.95 12.11
CA SER A 97 0.19 -7.16 13.31
C SER A 97 0.10 -6.00 14.29
N ALA A 98 0.25 -4.76 13.81
CA ALA A 98 0.20 -3.58 14.67
C ALA A 98 -1.20 -3.36 15.26
N ALA A 99 -2.27 -3.65 14.51
CA ALA A 99 -3.64 -3.61 15.01
C ALA A 99 -3.85 -4.62 16.16
N GLY A 100 -3.40 -5.86 15.96
CA GLY A 100 -3.46 -6.90 16.99
C GLY A 100 -2.71 -6.51 18.27
N HIS A 101 -1.47 -6.02 18.14
CA HIS A 101 -0.68 -5.57 19.30
C HIS A 101 -1.34 -4.39 20.03
N SER A 102 -1.93 -3.45 19.30
CA SER A 102 -2.65 -2.31 19.91
C SER A 102 -3.82 -2.74 20.78
N MET A 103 -4.44 -3.88 20.48
CA MET A 103 -5.60 -4.39 21.21
C MET A 103 -5.21 -5.19 22.48
N LEU A 104 -4.01 -5.76 22.54
CA LEU A 104 -3.60 -6.64 23.62
C LEU A 104 -3.18 -5.89 24.90
N GLY A 105 -2.40 -4.84 24.77
CA GLY A 105 -1.71 -4.18 25.89
C GLY A 105 -2.53 -3.16 26.69
N LEU A 106 -3.82 -2.97 26.40
CA LEU A 106 -4.63 -1.90 26.99
C LEU A 106 -5.37 -2.34 28.24
N SER A 107 -5.59 -1.39 29.15
CA SER A 107 -6.46 -1.51 30.33
C SER A 107 -7.22 -0.19 30.55
N GLY A 108 -8.38 -0.26 31.21
CA GLY A 108 -9.22 0.89 31.47
C GLY A 108 -10.25 1.12 30.35
N GLU A 109 -10.71 2.37 30.22
CA GLU A 109 -11.70 2.77 29.21
C GLU A 109 -11.04 2.80 27.83
N VAL A 110 -11.58 2.01 26.90
CA VAL A 110 -11.15 1.93 25.50
C VAL A 110 -12.25 2.47 24.60
N ARG A 111 -11.97 3.55 23.90
CA ARG A 111 -12.89 4.14 22.92
C ARG A 111 -12.61 3.55 21.54
N ILE A 112 -13.66 3.15 20.85
CA ILE A 112 -13.59 2.46 19.56
C ILE A 112 -14.56 3.15 18.61
N SER A 113 -14.07 3.60 17.47
CA SER A 113 -14.92 4.10 16.38
C SER A 113 -14.98 3.07 15.26
N VAL A 114 -16.19 2.67 14.86
CA VAL A 114 -16.41 1.67 13.84
C VAL A 114 -17.45 2.13 12.83
N LYS A 115 -17.31 1.66 11.60
CA LYS A 115 -18.31 1.81 10.55
C LYS A 115 -18.73 0.43 10.06
N TYR A 116 -20.02 0.13 10.06
CA TYR A 116 -20.51 -1.13 9.52
C TYR A 116 -20.32 -1.19 8.01
N SER A 117 -19.47 -2.10 7.54
CA SER A 117 -19.02 -2.20 6.13
C SER A 117 -18.99 -3.65 5.69
N ILE A 118 -20.13 -4.35 5.84
CA ILE A 118 -20.22 -5.81 5.56
C ILE A 118 -19.83 -6.16 4.12
N LYS A 119 -20.18 -5.34 3.14
CA LYS A 119 -19.84 -5.57 1.73
C LYS A 119 -18.32 -5.52 1.49
N GLU A 120 -17.63 -4.57 2.12
CA GLU A 120 -16.16 -4.47 2.05
C GLU A 120 -15.53 -5.68 2.74
N TYR A 121 -16.05 -6.08 3.92
CA TYR A 121 -15.59 -7.26 4.65
C TYR A 121 -15.78 -8.56 3.84
N GLU A 122 -16.93 -8.76 3.20
CA GLU A 122 -17.20 -9.94 2.37
C GLU A 122 -16.35 -9.98 1.10
N SER A 123 -15.88 -8.84 0.63
CA SER A 123 -14.98 -8.73 -0.52
C SER A 123 -13.52 -9.07 -0.19
N LEU A 124 -13.17 -9.20 1.09
CA LEU A 124 -11.83 -9.62 1.47
C LEU A 124 -11.51 -10.99 0.90
N PRO A 125 -10.29 -11.22 0.41
CA PRO A 125 -9.87 -12.53 -0.04
C PRO A 125 -10.07 -13.56 1.06
N LYS A 126 -10.76 -14.65 0.74
CA LYS A 126 -11.02 -15.73 1.69
C LYS A 126 -9.77 -16.59 1.82
N GLY A 127 -9.10 -16.50 2.96
CA GLY A 127 -7.94 -17.31 3.25
C GLY A 127 -7.24 -16.84 4.53
N ARG A 128 -6.50 -17.75 5.15
CA ARG A 128 -5.72 -17.42 6.38
C ARG A 128 -4.53 -16.49 6.12
N ASP A 129 -4.18 -16.30 4.85
CA ASP A 129 -2.93 -15.65 4.43
C ASP A 129 -3.12 -14.21 3.94
N THR A 130 -4.34 -13.66 4.04
CA THR A 130 -4.64 -12.33 3.54
C THR A 130 -4.95 -11.38 4.68
N GLN A 131 -3.90 -10.89 5.31
CA GLN A 131 -4.02 -9.93 6.41
C GLN A 131 -3.79 -8.51 5.92
N ASP A 132 -2.80 -8.33 5.05
CA ASP A 132 -2.37 -7.04 4.54
C ASP A 132 -2.33 -7.04 3.00
N ASN A 133 -2.31 -5.85 2.40
CA ASN A 133 -2.21 -5.67 0.94
C ASN A 133 -1.58 -4.32 0.61
N PHE A 134 -0.27 -4.23 0.78
CA PHE A 134 0.44 -2.99 0.48
C PHE A 134 1.80 -3.27 -0.14
N PHE A 135 2.25 -2.34 -0.97
CA PHE A 135 3.54 -2.45 -1.63
C PHE A 135 4.61 -1.68 -0.86
N ILE A 136 5.80 -2.26 -0.84
CA ILE A 136 7.00 -1.62 -0.32
C ILE A 136 8.11 -1.67 -1.36
N ARG A 137 8.93 -0.62 -1.40
CA ARG A 137 10.24 -0.60 -2.05
C ARG A 137 11.30 -0.84 -1.00
N CYS A 138 12.21 -1.77 -1.30
CA CYS A 138 13.33 -2.10 -0.43
C CYS A 138 14.53 -1.19 -0.71
N HIS A 139 15.21 -0.72 0.34
CA HIS A 139 16.43 0.07 0.26
C HIS A 139 17.66 -0.65 0.84
N ILE A 140 17.49 -1.89 1.25
CA ILE A 140 18.56 -2.71 1.84
C ILE A 140 19.04 -3.79 0.87
N ASN A 141 20.34 -4.10 0.94
CA ASN A 141 20.93 -5.22 0.22
C ASN A 141 21.15 -6.39 1.19
N ARG A 142 20.45 -7.48 0.95
CA ARG A 142 20.57 -8.70 1.72
C ARG A 142 20.38 -9.92 0.81
N PRO A 143 21.40 -10.78 0.65
CA PRO A 143 21.25 -12.02 -0.09
C PRO A 143 20.24 -12.95 0.61
N SER A 144 19.60 -13.80 -0.17
CA SER A 144 18.74 -14.87 0.36
C SER A 144 19.55 -15.84 1.21
N GLU A 145 19.04 -16.16 2.39
CA GLU A 145 19.58 -17.25 3.20
C GLU A 145 18.91 -18.56 2.81
N ALA A 146 19.67 -19.47 2.21
CA ALA A 146 19.17 -20.79 1.83
C ALA A 146 18.94 -21.67 3.08
N LYS A 147 17.89 -21.41 3.84
CA LYS A 147 17.43 -22.33 4.89
C LYS A 147 16.38 -23.28 4.31
N LYS A 148 16.56 -24.58 4.52
CA LYS A 148 15.69 -25.65 3.97
C LYS A 148 14.21 -25.55 4.37
N THR A 149 13.87 -24.76 5.38
CA THR A 149 12.52 -24.68 5.98
C THR A 149 11.75 -23.40 5.67
N ILE A 150 12.40 -22.37 5.15
CA ILE A 150 11.79 -21.05 4.89
C ILE A 150 12.21 -20.60 3.51
N GLN A 151 11.23 -20.23 2.67
CA GLN A 151 11.49 -19.60 1.38
C GLN A 151 11.86 -18.13 1.62
N ASP A 152 13.11 -17.92 2.03
CA ASP A 152 13.66 -16.59 2.24
C ASP A 152 13.96 -15.95 0.89
N LEU A 153 13.43 -14.74 0.67
CA LEU A 153 13.72 -13.96 -0.52
C LEU A 153 14.89 -13.02 -0.23
N GLY A 154 15.86 -13.01 -1.14
CA GLY A 154 16.87 -11.97 -1.14
C GLY A 154 16.22 -10.61 -1.40
N MET A 155 16.88 -9.54 -0.96
CA MET A 155 16.45 -8.16 -1.15
C MET A 155 17.59 -7.35 -1.74
N ALA A 156 17.30 -6.57 -2.77
CA ALA A 156 18.21 -5.58 -3.33
C ALA A 156 17.56 -4.18 -3.27
N PRO A 157 18.34 -3.10 -3.17
CA PRO A 157 17.79 -1.75 -3.26
C PRO A 157 17.00 -1.56 -4.55
N GLY A 158 15.76 -1.08 -4.42
CA GLY A 158 14.85 -0.93 -5.54
C GLY A 158 13.84 -2.07 -5.70
N ASP A 159 14.07 -3.25 -5.15
CA ASP A 159 13.09 -4.35 -5.21
C ASP A 159 11.76 -3.93 -4.62
N ILE A 160 10.68 -4.32 -5.31
CA ILE A 160 9.31 -4.08 -4.85
C ILE A 160 8.67 -5.40 -4.43
N PHE A 161 8.04 -5.37 -3.27
CA PHE A 161 7.30 -6.49 -2.71
C PHE A 161 5.87 -6.08 -2.37
N LEU A 162 4.92 -6.97 -2.67
CA LEU A 162 3.56 -6.92 -2.13
C LEU A 162 3.57 -7.66 -0.79
N VAL A 163 3.33 -6.95 0.30
CA VAL A 163 3.21 -7.53 1.65
C VAL A 163 1.79 -8.05 1.83
N THR A 164 1.68 -9.35 2.16
CA THR A 164 0.38 -10.02 2.36
C THR A 164 0.14 -10.40 3.81
N GLU A 165 1.20 -10.55 4.61
CA GLU A 165 1.08 -10.92 6.02
C GLU A 165 2.25 -10.33 6.83
N THR A 166 1.93 -9.54 7.85
CA THR A 166 2.92 -8.91 8.73
C THR A 166 3.14 -9.64 10.05
N ALA A 167 2.32 -10.66 10.35
CA ALA A 167 2.43 -11.51 11.53
C ALA A 167 2.24 -12.99 11.18
N PRO A 168 3.12 -13.58 10.34
CA PRO A 168 3.04 -14.99 10.03
C PRO A 168 3.29 -15.82 11.29
N ARG A 169 2.37 -16.72 11.62
CA ARG A 169 2.33 -17.49 12.88
C ARG A 169 3.63 -18.21 13.26
N ALA A 170 4.43 -18.58 12.27
CA ALA A 170 5.67 -19.31 12.47
C ALA A 170 6.93 -18.43 12.45
N HIS A 171 6.79 -17.13 12.14
CA HIS A 171 7.94 -16.28 11.81
C HIS A 171 7.68 -14.81 12.19
N ASP A 172 7.62 -14.51 13.48
CA ASP A 172 7.29 -13.17 14.02
C ASP A 172 8.27 -12.06 13.58
N ASP A 173 9.48 -12.42 13.17
CA ASP A 173 10.52 -11.50 12.69
C ASP A 173 10.53 -11.33 11.16
N ARG A 174 9.52 -11.86 10.44
CA ARG A 174 9.44 -11.85 8.99
C ARG A 174 8.08 -11.40 8.49
N TRP A 175 8.06 -10.89 7.28
CA TRP A 175 6.85 -10.59 6.53
C TRP A 175 6.70 -11.58 5.36
N LYS A 176 5.49 -12.05 5.11
CA LYS A 176 5.16 -12.83 3.93
C LYS A 176 4.87 -11.89 2.77
N VAL A 177 5.52 -12.13 1.65
CA VAL A 177 5.49 -11.21 0.51
C VAL A 177 5.46 -11.95 -0.82
N ASN A 178 4.96 -11.24 -1.85
CA ASN A 178 5.15 -11.60 -3.24
C ASN A 178 6.08 -10.59 -3.91
N GLN A 179 7.05 -11.06 -4.68
CA GLN A 179 7.92 -10.17 -5.45
C GLN A 179 7.16 -9.55 -6.63
N VAL A 180 7.41 -8.27 -6.90
CA VAL A 180 6.79 -7.54 -8.01
C VAL A 180 7.79 -7.36 -9.13
N ALA A 181 7.34 -7.53 -10.38
CA ALA A 181 8.15 -7.21 -11.55
C ALA A 181 8.21 -5.70 -11.75
N MET A 182 9.39 -5.10 -11.56
CA MET A 182 9.59 -3.65 -11.64
C MET A 182 9.10 -3.03 -12.95
N ALA A 183 9.40 -3.68 -14.08
CA ALA A 183 9.07 -3.14 -15.40
C ALA A 183 7.56 -3.08 -15.70
N THR A 184 6.77 -3.96 -15.09
CA THR A 184 5.34 -4.10 -15.41
C THR A 184 4.42 -3.86 -14.23
N GLY A 185 4.97 -3.76 -13.00
CA GLY A 185 4.17 -3.71 -11.78
C GLY A 185 3.38 -4.99 -11.48
N VAL A 186 3.59 -6.05 -12.26
CA VAL A 186 2.87 -7.32 -12.09
C VAL A 186 3.47 -8.10 -10.93
N VAL A 187 2.60 -8.58 -10.04
CA VAL A 187 3.00 -9.48 -8.96
C VAL A 187 3.46 -10.80 -9.56
N LYS A 188 4.71 -11.17 -9.27
CA LYS A 188 5.28 -12.46 -9.72
C LYS A 188 4.70 -13.60 -8.89
N ASP A 189 4.69 -14.80 -9.44
CA ASP A 189 4.35 -16.02 -8.69
C ASP A 189 5.45 -16.44 -7.69
N LYS A 190 6.46 -15.61 -7.52
CA LYS A 190 7.51 -15.80 -6.53
C LYS A 190 7.12 -15.19 -5.20
N HIS A 191 6.65 -16.01 -4.29
CA HIS A 191 6.30 -15.65 -2.92
C HIS A 191 7.32 -16.18 -1.92
N GLY A 192 7.36 -15.61 -0.73
CA GLY A 192 8.27 -16.04 0.34
C GLY A 192 8.30 -15.05 1.49
N PHE A 193 9.40 -15.02 2.19
CA PHE A 193 9.56 -14.21 3.40
C PHE A 193 10.73 -13.23 3.24
N ILE A 194 10.54 -12.01 3.73
CA ILE A 194 11.58 -11.02 3.95
C ILE A 194 11.65 -10.68 5.45
N LEU A 195 12.67 -9.98 5.88
CA LEU A 195 12.74 -9.50 7.26
C LEU A 195 11.58 -8.54 7.54
N SER A 196 11.00 -8.61 8.74
CA SER A 196 10.11 -7.54 9.20
C SER A 196 10.90 -6.24 9.34
N ARG A 197 10.20 -5.09 9.29
CA ARG A 197 10.85 -3.77 9.45
C ARG A 197 11.67 -3.68 10.73
N LYS A 198 11.11 -4.17 11.84
CA LYS A 198 11.79 -4.21 13.14
C LYS A 198 13.07 -5.05 13.08
N LYS A 199 12.98 -6.27 12.55
CA LYS A 199 14.15 -7.16 12.46
C LYS A 199 15.24 -6.63 11.54
N ALA A 200 14.86 -6.02 10.42
CA ALA A 200 15.80 -5.37 9.51
C ALA A 200 16.52 -4.18 10.19
N ALA A 201 15.78 -3.39 10.96
CA ALA A 201 16.34 -2.30 11.73
C ALA A 201 17.31 -2.80 12.81
N ASP A 202 16.92 -3.78 13.60
CA ASP A 202 17.76 -4.37 14.67
C ASP A 202 19.07 -4.95 14.11
N MET A 203 19.04 -5.51 12.90
CA MET A 203 20.23 -6.07 12.26
C MET A 203 21.18 -5.00 11.70
N LEU A 204 20.65 -3.96 11.08
CA LEU A 204 21.45 -2.96 10.39
C LEU A 204 21.88 -1.81 11.30
N TYR A 205 21.09 -1.54 12.33
CA TYR A 205 21.32 -0.44 13.27
C TYR A 205 21.17 -0.92 14.73
N PRO A 206 22.04 -1.84 15.19
CA PRO A 206 21.93 -2.39 16.53
C PRO A 206 22.09 -1.29 17.58
N GLY A 207 21.15 -1.19 18.51
CA GLY A 207 21.17 -0.22 19.61
C GLY A 207 20.55 1.14 19.33
N THR A 208 20.05 1.40 18.13
CA THR A 208 19.22 2.58 17.86
C THR A 208 17.77 2.27 18.21
N ALA A 209 17.38 2.60 19.43
CA ALA A 209 15.98 2.59 19.82
C ALA A 209 15.22 3.66 19.01
N GLN A 210 14.17 3.25 18.32
CA GLN A 210 13.25 4.08 17.53
C GLN A 210 13.64 4.31 16.05
N VAL A 211 13.21 3.37 15.21
CA VAL A 211 13.16 3.53 13.75
C VAL A 211 11.80 4.13 13.28
N ASP A 212 10.95 4.56 14.20
CA ASP A 212 9.59 5.06 13.91
C ASP A 212 9.44 6.59 14.03
N GLY A 213 10.53 7.36 14.15
CA GLY A 213 10.51 8.82 14.31
C GLY A 213 11.11 9.57 13.13
N GLU A 214 10.64 10.78 12.90
CA GLU A 214 11.06 11.77 11.88
C GLU A 214 12.52 12.26 11.98
N GLY A 215 13.42 11.49 12.56
CA GLY A 215 14.81 11.85 12.78
C GLY A 215 15.78 10.95 12.04
N GLY A 216 16.09 11.24 10.78
CA GLY A 216 17.38 10.91 10.15
C GLY A 216 17.78 9.45 9.96
N ALA A 217 17.00 8.47 10.40
CA ALA A 217 17.29 7.06 10.16
C ALA A 217 17.02 6.68 8.70
N PRO A 218 17.91 5.91 8.06
CA PRO A 218 17.70 5.50 6.68
C PRO A 218 16.40 4.72 6.51
N THR A 219 15.61 5.08 5.51
CA THR A 219 14.37 4.38 5.16
C THR A 219 14.70 2.97 4.69
N LEU A 220 14.35 1.94 5.46
CA LEU A 220 14.58 0.54 5.10
C LEU A 220 13.57 0.05 4.06
N TYR A 221 12.30 0.36 4.29
CA TYR A 221 11.16 0.05 3.44
C TYR A 221 10.33 1.30 3.22
N GLU A 222 10.18 1.68 1.97
CA GLU A 222 9.36 2.81 1.54
C GLU A 222 7.99 2.30 1.08
N PRO A 223 6.88 2.77 1.65
CA PRO A 223 5.56 2.46 1.11
C PRO A 223 5.43 3.03 -0.30
N VAL A 224 4.96 2.19 -1.23
CA VAL A 224 4.70 2.61 -2.61
C VAL A 224 3.31 2.14 -3.03
N SER A 225 2.76 2.75 -4.07
CA SER A 225 1.48 2.35 -4.63
C SER A 225 1.61 2.09 -6.12
N LEU A 226 0.81 1.15 -6.63
CA LEU A 226 0.74 0.92 -8.07
C LEU A 226 -0.01 2.08 -8.73
N LEU A 227 0.71 2.79 -9.60
CA LEU A 227 0.13 3.85 -10.39
C LEU A 227 -0.61 3.25 -11.59
N LYS A 228 -1.93 3.42 -11.63
CA LYS A 228 -2.74 3.11 -12.81
C LYS A 228 -2.92 4.40 -13.61
N CYS A 229 -2.31 4.46 -14.79
CA CYS A 229 -2.48 5.56 -15.71
C CYS A 229 -3.29 5.07 -16.92
N GLU A 230 -4.47 5.62 -17.12
CA GLU A 230 -5.33 5.33 -18.28
C GLU A 230 -4.90 6.12 -19.50
N GLN A 231 -4.25 7.27 -19.29
CA GLN A 231 -3.76 8.15 -20.32
C GLN A 231 -2.26 8.05 -20.51
N PRO A 232 -1.73 8.33 -21.71
CA PRO A 232 -0.31 8.41 -21.97
C PRO A 232 0.38 9.41 -21.03
N ARG A 233 1.46 8.96 -20.42
CA ARG A 233 2.26 9.78 -19.50
C ARG A 233 3.23 10.65 -20.29
N PRO A 234 3.51 11.90 -19.88
CA PRO A 234 4.58 12.68 -20.51
C PRO A 234 5.93 11.99 -20.31
N VAL A 235 6.83 12.17 -21.27
CA VAL A 235 8.18 11.58 -21.25
C VAL A 235 9.20 12.71 -21.13
N VAL A 236 10.03 12.65 -20.10
CA VAL A 236 11.12 13.59 -19.86
C VAL A 236 12.44 12.92 -20.21
N LEU A 237 13.20 13.55 -21.10
CA LEU A 237 14.52 13.09 -21.52
C LEU A 237 15.58 13.93 -20.80
N LEU A 238 16.46 13.28 -20.04
CA LEU A 238 17.57 13.91 -19.32
C LEU A 238 18.89 13.32 -19.81
N GLY A 239 19.95 14.13 -19.86
CA GLY A 239 21.28 13.67 -20.24
C GLY A 239 22.04 14.66 -21.11
N ALA A 240 23.05 14.14 -21.84
CA ALA A 240 23.85 14.97 -22.72
C ALA A 240 22.98 15.59 -23.84
N PRO A 241 23.06 16.91 -24.09
CA PRO A 241 22.20 17.63 -25.02
C PRO A 241 22.09 17.00 -26.40
N GLN A 242 23.20 16.58 -26.99
CA GLN A 242 23.21 15.96 -28.32
C GLN A 242 22.45 14.63 -28.35
N ALA A 243 22.58 13.82 -27.27
CA ALA A 243 21.90 12.53 -27.17
C ALA A 243 20.38 12.72 -26.99
N VAL A 244 19.98 13.66 -26.13
CA VAL A 244 18.57 14.03 -25.92
C VAL A 244 17.94 14.51 -27.24
N THR A 245 18.59 15.43 -27.94
CA THR A 245 18.09 15.96 -29.23
C THR A 245 17.98 14.87 -30.28
N ALA A 246 19.00 14.03 -30.42
CA ALA A 246 18.99 12.94 -31.40
C ALA A 246 17.85 11.94 -31.13
N LEU A 247 17.68 11.52 -29.86
CA LEU A 247 16.62 10.61 -29.47
C LEU A 247 15.24 11.25 -29.67
N ARG A 248 15.06 12.51 -29.25
CA ARG A 248 13.79 13.24 -29.43
C ARG A 248 13.42 13.35 -30.88
N THR A 249 14.37 13.75 -31.76
CA THR A 249 14.13 13.86 -33.21
C THR A 249 13.75 12.51 -33.82
N HIS A 250 14.44 11.45 -33.41
CA HIS A 250 14.14 10.10 -33.87
C HIS A 250 12.73 9.66 -33.44
N LEU A 251 12.36 9.82 -32.16
CA LEU A 251 11.05 9.43 -31.65
C LEU A 251 9.92 10.19 -32.34
N LEU A 252 10.07 11.49 -32.57
CA LEU A 252 9.05 12.31 -33.23
C LEU A 252 8.89 11.98 -34.70
N LYS A 253 9.98 11.51 -35.36
CA LYS A 253 9.95 11.17 -36.78
C LYS A 253 9.40 9.77 -37.04
N GLU A 254 9.87 8.79 -36.30
CA GLU A 254 9.57 7.38 -36.56
C GLU A 254 8.31 6.90 -35.80
N TYR A 255 7.90 7.63 -34.73
CA TYR A 255 6.79 7.25 -33.85
C TYR A 255 5.83 8.41 -33.61
N ASP A 256 5.48 9.15 -34.64
CA ASP A 256 4.59 10.32 -34.62
C ASP A 256 3.17 10.03 -34.13
N LYS A 257 2.72 8.76 -34.21
CA LYS A 257 1.44 8.28 -33.69
C LYS A 257 1.47 7.97 -32.18
N VAL A 258 2.65 7.98 -31.57
CA VAL A 258 2.87 7.68 -30.16
C VAL A 258 3.36 8.89 -29.40
N PHE A 259 4.22 9.68 -30.00
CA PHE A 259 4.88 10.83 -29.41
C PHE A 259 4.51 12.14 -30.08
N CYS A 260 4.42 13.19 -29.28
CA CYS A 260 4.25 14.55 -29.76
C CYS A 260 5.07 15.56 -28.95
N THR A 261 5.07 16.81 -29.36
CA THR A 261 5.58 17.96 -28.59
C THR A 261 4.43 18.86 -28.20
N CYS A 262 4.62 19.62 -27.14
CA CYS A 262 3.74 20.71 -26.75
C CYS A 262 4.15 22.03 -27.39
N PRO A 263 3.23 23.01 -27.57
CA PRO A 263 3.58 24.37 -27.96
C PRO A 263 4.57 24.98 -26.96
N VAL A 264 5.65 25.57 -27.47
CA VAL A 264 6.71 26.22 -26.71
C VAL A 264 6.53 27.72 -26.80
N TYR A 265 6.72 28.40 -25.68
CA TYR A 265 6.60 29.85 -25.55
C TYR A 265 7.89 30.44 -25.00
N ASP A 266 8.28 31.60 -25.53
CA ASP A 266 9.45 32.35 -25.02
C ASP A 266 9.05 33.17 -23.78
N VAL A 267 9.95 33.22 -22.78
CA VAL A 267 9.81 34.16 -21.66
C VAL A 267 10.24 35.56 -22.15
N ILE A 268 9.30 36.50 -22.13
CA ILE A 268 9.56 37.88 -22.59
C ILE A 268 9.93 38.73 -21.38
N GLY A 269 11.10 39.35 -21.43
CA GLY A 269 11.61 40.20 -20.34
C GLY A 269 12.23 39.44 -19.18
N ASN A 270 12.56 40.14 -18.09
CA ASN A 270 13.10 39.55 -16.87
C ASN A 270 12.00 39.07 -15.92
N VAL A 271 11.13 38.19 -16.39
CA VAL A 271 10.07 37.61 -15.58
C VAL A 271 10.55 36.31 -14.97
N ASP A 272 10.56 36.23 -13.63
CA ASP A 272 10.81 34.96 -12.95
C ASP A 272 9.60 34.04 -13.09
N MET A 273 9.78 32.96 -13.80
CA MET A 273 8.74 31.94 -14.04
C MET A 273 8.84 30.75 -13.09
N SER A 274 9.83 30.77 -12.16
CA SER A 274 10.13 29.60 -11.30
C SER A 274 8.99 29.25 -10.34
N ASP A 275 8.19 30.23 -9.93
CA ASP A 275 7.11 30.05 -8.96
C ASP A 275 5.72 29.87 -9.61
N ARG A 276 5.66 29.78 -10.92
CA ARG A 276 4.40 29.57 -11.65
C ARG A 276 4.04 28.08 -11.72
N PRO A 277 2.94 27.65 -11.06
CA PRO A 277 2.57 26.23 -11.01
C PRO A 277 1.91 25.74 -12.32
N ASP A 278 1.53 26.64 -13.22
CA ASP A 278 0.85 26.35 -14.49
C ASP A 278 1.80 26.10 -15.67
N VAL A 279 3.08 26.37 -15.49
CA VAL A 279 4.11 26.22 -16.54
C VAL A 279 5.21 25.24 -16.13
N LEU A 280 5.91 24.71 -17.12
CA LEU A 280 7.13 23.94 -16.99
C LEU A 280 8.22 24.63 -17.78
N LEU A 281 9.34 24.93 -17.13
CA LEU A 281 10.48 25.56 -17.79
C LEU A 281 11.25 24.50 -18.59
N LEU A 282 11.55 24.84 -19.84
CA LEU A 282 12.37 23.98 -20.69
C LEU A 282 13.85 24.27 -20.47
N THR A 283 14.65 23.22 -20.41
CA THR A 283 16.11 23.33 -20.48
C THR A 283 16.48 23.59 -21.94
N ASN A 284 16.71 24.87 -22.29
CA ASN A 284 17.15 25.22 -23.65
C ASN A 284 18.54 24.66 -23.90
N ILE A 285 18.58 23.50 -24.54
CA ILE A 285 19.81 22.78 -24.88
C ILE A 285 20.60 23.53 -25.96
N HIS A 286 19.94 24.36 -26.75
CA HIS A 286 20.53 25.02 -27.91
C HIS A 286 20.83 26.51 -27.69
N ASP A 287 20.20 27.17 -26.76
CA ASP A 287 20.40 28.60 -26.49
C ASP A 287 20.12 28.92 -25.02
N SER A 288 21.18 29.01 -24.24
CA SER A 288 21.09 29.35 -22.81
C SER A 288 20.69 30.81 -22.55
N SER A 289 20.67 31.65 -23.59
CA SER A 289 20.24 33.06 -23.49
C SER A 289 18.72 33.22 -23.55
N ARG A 290 17.97 32.17 -23.99
CA ARG A 290 16.53 32.16 -24.09
C ARG A 290 15.93 31.21 -23.08
N GLN A 291 15.03 31.72 -22.25
CA GLN A 291 14.23 30.91 -21.36
C GLN A 291 12.87 30.63 -22.06
N THR A 292 12.52 29.36 -22.18
CA THR A 292 11.26 28.92 -22.79
C THR A 292 10.47 28.05 -21.84
N TYR A 293 9.15 27.97 -22.04
CA TYR A 293 8.27 27.18 -21.24
C TYR A 293 7.15 26.54 -22.05
N VAL A 294 6.50 25.56 -21.45
CA VAL A 294 5.24 24.95 -21.93
C VAL A 294 4.18 25.05 -20.84
N TYR A 295 2.92 25.20 -21.23
CA TYR A 295 1.82 25.09 -20.28
C TYR A 295 1.57 23.64 -19.90
N ARG A 296 1.35 23.38 -18.62
CA ARG A 296 0.98 22.06 -18.11
C ARG A 296 -0.33 21.54 -18.67
N THR A 297 -1.27 22.43 -18.99
CA THR A 297 -2.51 22.10 -19.68
C THR A 297 -2.26 21.52 -21.08
N SER A 298 -1.24 22.02 -21.82
CA SER A 298 -0.88 21.48 -23.12
C SER A 298 -0.35 20.04 -23.03
N VAL A 299 0.35 19.71 -21.93
CA VAL A 299 0.79 18.34 -21.65
C VAL A 299 -0.42 17.41 -21.41
N GLY A 300 -1.42 17.88 -20.65
CA GLY A 300 -2.68 17.16 -20.43
C GLY A 300 -3.46 16.93 -21.74
N GLN A 301 -3.55 17.96 -22.59
CA GLN A 301 -4.20 17.85 -23.90
C GLN A 301 -3.51 16.85 -24.84
N ALA A 302 -2.19 16.69 -24.76
CA ALA A 302 -1.48 15.65 -25.50
C ALA A 302 -1.89 14.25 -25.02
N ALA A 303 -1.99 14.05 -23.72
CA ALA A 303 -2.44 12.80 -23.10
C ALA A 303 -3.90 12.46 -23.49
N GLU A 304 -4.79 13.44 -23.50
CA GLU A 304 -6.20 13.27 -23.98
C GLU A 304 -6.28 12.82 -25.44
N LYS A 305 -5.33 13.21 -26.27
CA LYS A 305 -5.20 12.76 -27.66
C LYS A 305 -4.58 11.37 -27.82
N GLY A 306 -4.24 10.71 -26.69
CA GLY A 306 -3.59 9.40 -26.71
C GLY A 306 -2.09 9.44 -27.02
N LEU A 307 -1.43 10.60 -26.86
CA LEU A 307 -0.01 10.79 -27.23
C LEU A 307 0.86 11.07 -25.99
N HIS A 308 2.07 10.53 -26.02
CA HIS A 308 3.12 10.85 -25.04
C HIS A 308 3.81 12.17 -25.42
N CYS A 309 3.66 13.22 -24.61
CA CYS A 309 4.37 14.47 -24.83
C CYS A 309 5.83 14.34 -24.42
N LEU A 310 6.75 14.59 -25.37
CA LEU A 310 8.20 14.65 -25.10
C LEU A 310 8.57 16.02 -24.56
N LEU A 311 9.14 16.04 -23.36
CA LEU A 311 9.51 17.23 -22.61
C LEU A 311 11.01 17.27 -22.35
N ASP A 312 11.57 18.45 -22.42
CA ASP A 312 12.95 18.78 -22.13
C ASP A 312 12.97 19.76 -20.96
N VAL A 313 12.60 19.28 -19.78
CA VAL A 313 12.45 20.07 -18.58
C VAL A 313 13.55 19.75 -17.55
N SER A 314 13.73 20.63 -16.59
CA SER A 314 14.72 20.44 -15.53
C SER A 314 14.30 19.32 -14.56
N PRO A 315 15.25 18.71 -13.83
CA PRO A 315 14.92 17.77 -12.75
C PRO A 315 13.98 18.35 -11.70
N ARG A 316 14.05 19.65 -11.42
CA ARG A 316 13.14 20.36 -10.52
C ARG A 316 11.68 20.30 -11.01
N ASP A 317 11.49 20.53 -12.31
CA ASP A 317 10.16 20.50 -12.92
C ASP A 317 9.56 19.08 -12.92
N VAL A 318 10.39 18.05 -12.99
CA VAL A 318 9.93 16.67 -12.82
C VAL A 318 9.32 16.46 -11.44
N VAL A 319 9.92 17.01 -10.37
CA VAL A 319 9.35 16.96 -9.01
C VAL A 319 8.00 17.69 -8.97
N THR A 320 7.91 18.85 -9.61
CA THR A 320 6.66 19.61 -9.71
C THR A 320 5.58 18.83 -10.48
N MET A 321 5.95 18.12 -11.55
CA MET A 321 5.04 17.23 -12.28
C MET A 321 4.52 16.09 -11.41
N LEU A 322 5.39 15.45 -10.61
CA LEU A 322 5.01 14.38 -9.68
C LEU A 322 4.02 14.89 -8.63
N SER A 323 4.31 16.04 -7.99
CA SER A 323 3.45 16.67 -6.99
C SER A 323 2.07 17.00 -7.53
N SER A 324 1.98 17.28 -8.83
CA SER A 324 0.74 17.61 -9.53
C SER A 324 0.09 16.45 -10.26
N LYS A 325 0.48 15.23 -9.95
CA LYS A 325 -0.09 13.98 -10.47
C LYS A 325 0.03 13.79 -11.99
N GLN A 326 1.02 14.41 -12.64
CA GLN A 326 1.29 14.20 -14.07
C GLN A 326 2.18 12.98 -14.34
N TYR A 327 2.88 12.48 -13.34
CA TYR A 327 3.64 11.23 -13.32
C TYR A 327 4.49 10.96 -14.57
N PRO A 328 5.49 11.78 -14.89
CA PRO A 328 6.29 11.61 -16.10
C PRO A 328 7.07 10.29 -16.11
N ILE A 329 7.31 9.75 -17.30
CA ILE A 329 8.33 8.72 -17.55
C ILE A 329 9.65 9.46 -17.72
N VAL A 330 10.61 9.24 -16.82
CA VAL A 330 11.92 9.90 -16.88
C VAL A 330 12.94 8.94 -17.47
N ILE A 331 13.57 9.34 -18.56
CA ILE A 331 14.62 8.59 -19.26
C ILE A 331 15.93 9.36 -19.11
N LEU A 332 16.89 8.77 -18.41
CA LEU A 332 18.23 9.33 -18.23
C LEU A 332 19.22 8.69 -19.20
N LEU A 333 19.76 9.50 -20.13
CA LEU A 333 20.73 9.09 -21.13
C LEU A 333 22.16 9.25 -20.59
N LEU A 334 22.81 8.14 -20.32
CA LEU A 334 24.17 8.10 -19.77
C LEU A 334 25.20 7.78 -20.84
N LYS A 335 26.32 8.52 -20.85
CA LYS A 335 27.50 8.19 -21.66
C LYS A 335 28.64 7.81 -20.71
N ASN A 336 28.95 6.53 -20.63
CA ASN A 336 30.11 5.98 -19.89
C ASN A 336 30.19 6.39 -18.40
N LYS A 337 29.05 6.70 -17.77
CA LYS A 337 28.97 7.06 -16.34
C LYS A 337 28.21 6.00 -15.58
N SER A 338 28.56 5.82 -14.30
CA SER A 338 27.74 5.02 -13.41
C SER A 338 26.41 5.74 -13.14
N VAL A 339 25.36 4.97 -12.89
CA VAL A 339 24.03 5.54 -12.55
C VAL A 339 24.10 6.42 -11.30
N VAL A 340 24.94 6.05 -10.32
CA VAL A 340 25.13 6.81 -9.07
C VAL A 340 25.72 8.20 -9.37
N SER A 341 26.82 8.26 -10.11
CA SER A 341 27.45 9.52 -10.49
C SER A 341 26.54 10.44 -11.31
N ALA A 342 25.72 9.86 -12.18
CA ALA A 342 24.78 10.64 -12.97
C ALA A 342 23.61 11.18 -12.12
N LYS A 343 23.13 10.43 -11.14
CA LYS A 343 22.10 10.92 -10.21
C LYS A 343 22.57 12.12 -9.41
N GLU A 344 23.81 12.10 -8.95
CA GLU A 344 24.43 13.22 -8.22
C GLU A 344 24.56 14.44 -9.13
N GLU A 345 25.08 14.27 -10.35
CA GLU A 345 25.29 15.35 -11.32
C GLU A 345 23.98 16.05 -11.72
N PHE A 346 22.90 15.30 -11.87
CA PHE A 346 21.59 15.83 -12.26
C PHE A 346 20.66 16.12 -11.07
N GLY A 347 21.14 15.99 -9.81
CA GLY A 347 20.31 16.21 -8.64
C GLY A 347 19.12 15.24 -8.53
N LEU A 348 19.28 14.01 -9.03
CA LEU A 348 18.23 12.99 -9.12
C LEU A 348 18.30 11.97 -7.99
N SER A 349 18.74 12.38 -6.80
CA SER A 349 18.84 11.50 -5.62
C SER A 349 17.50 10.84 -5.26
N TRP A 350 16.39 11.50 -5.58
CA TRP A 350 15.02 11.01 -5.41
C TRP A 350 14.59 9.96 -6.46
N LEU A 351 15.34 9.83 -7.59
CA LEU A 351 15.01 8.86 -8.63
C LEU A 351 15.62 7.50 -8.27
N HIS A 352 14.78 6.56 -7.88
CA HIS A 352 15.21 5.19 -7.63
C HIS A 352 15.35 4.44 -8.96
N THR A 353 16.55 3.89 -9.21
CA THR A 353 16.76 2.99 -10.36
C THR A 353 16.14 1.64 -10.03
N GLY A 354 15.20 1.25 -10.86
CA GLY A 354 14.66 -0.09 -10.87
C GLY A 354 15.64 -1.08 -11.46
#